data_a3308b85dd48ad64651501e7b70a055e
#
_entry.id   a3308b85dd48ad64651501e7b70a055e
#
_cell.length_a   1.000
_cell.length_b   1.000
_cell.length_c   1.000
_cell.angle_alpha   90.00
_cell.angle_beta   90.00
_cell.angle_gamma   90.00
#
_symmetry.space_group_name_H-M   'P 1'
#
loop_
_entity.id
_entity.type
_entity.pdbx_description
1 polymer ?
#
loop_
_entity_poly.entity_id
_entity_poly.type
_entity_poly.pdbx_seq_one_letter_code
_entity_poly.pdbx_strand_id
1 'polypeptide(L)'
;MYDESLYKILPDELIKDIGIYAGFQHVREIRLRTGRLPAAICDNGEHRGAVPVDEHMITRILSIATNYSSYAYESCMANGFLTIKGGHRIGLGGQVIWENGRVKNFSHVTFLCIRIAKQMKGCADNIMDELLKDGLKHTIIISPPGFGKTTLLRDIIRQLADKYRKNVALIDERCEIAACVNGVPCNDIGCRTDVLDGCNTVSYTHLRAHETTLHLV
;
A
#
# COMPACT_ATOMS: atom_id res chain seq x y z
N MET A 1 -0.37 7.63 -15.42
CA MET A 1 -0.90 6.26 -15.59
C MET A 1 -2.12 6.18 -14.68
N TYR A 2 -3.30 5.95 -15.25
CA TYR A 2 -4.54 5.81 -14.46
C TYR A 2 -4.43 4.53 -13.63
N ASP A 3 -4.71 4.63 -12.35
CA ASP A 3 -4.69 3.45 -11.47
C ASP A 3 -5.98 2.64 -11.66
N GLU A 4 -5.94 1.73 -12.63
CA GLU A 4 -7.06 0.86 -12.97
C GLU A 4 -7.53 -0.02 -11.80
N SER A 5 -6.69 -0.22 -10.78
CA SER A 5 -6.99 -1.13 -9.68
C SER A 5 -8.12 -0.61 -8.80
N LEU A 6 -8.15 0.70 -8.53
CA LEU A 6 -9.23 1.34 -7.76
C LEU A 6 -10.55 1.38 -8.53
N TYR A 7 -10.50 1.65 -9.84
CA TYR A 7 -11.71 1.63 -10.67
C TYR A 7 -12.36 0.25 -10.76
N LYS A 8 -11.60 -0.83 -10.62
CA LYS A 8 -12.15 -2.19 -10.59
C LYS A 8 -12.87 -2.52 -9.30
N ILE A 9 -12.49 -1.89 -8.20
CA ILE A 9 -12.98 -2.20 -6.85
C ILE A 9 -14.13 -1.28 -6.45
N LEU A 10 -14.02 0.01 -6.80
CA LEU A 10 -15.01 1.01 -6.43
C LEU A 10 -16.13 1.05 -7.46
N PRO A 11 -17.41 1.01 -7.02
CA PRO A 11 -18.56 1.19 -7.91
C PRO A 11 -18.51 2.55 -8.62
N ASP A 12 -18.88 2.58 -9.90
CA ASP A 12 -18.92 3.82 -10.69
C ASP A 12 -19.85 4.87 -10.08
N GLU A 13 -20.98 4.43 -9.50
CA GLU A 13 -21.91 5.29 -8.79
C GLU A 13 -21.26 6.00 -7.60
N LEU A 14 -20.39 5.30 -6.84
CA LEU A 14 -19.66 5.89 -5.73
C LEU A 14 -18.62 6.91 -6.23
N ILE A 15 -17.87 6.57 -7.27
CA ILE A 15 -16.84 7.46 -7.86
C ILE A 15 -17.49 8.77 -8.34
N LYS A 16 -18.65 8.67 -8.97
CA LYS A 16 -19.43 9.83 -9.42
C LYS A 16 -19.94 10.64 -8.25
N ASP A 17 -20.50 9.98 -7.24
CA ASP A 17 -21.11 10.63 -6.07
C ASP A 17 -20.10 11.46 -5.26
N ILE A 18 -18.87 10.94 -5.07
CA ILE A 18 -17.80 11.67 -4.37
C ILE A 18 -16.99 12.60 -5.27
N GLY A 19 -17.35 12.75 -6.54
CA GLY A 19 -16.79 13.75 -7.46
C GLY A 19 -15.36 13.48 -7.94
N ILE A 20 -14.92 12.22 -7.99
CA ILE A 20 -13.57 11.84 -8.45
C ILE A 20 -13.56 11.67 -9.99
N TYR A 21 -13.92 12.72 -10.73
CA TYR A 21 -13.99 12.66 -12.20
C TYR A 21 -12.61 12.70 -12.88
N ALA A 22 -11.64 13.37 -12.26
CA ALA A 22 -10.29 13.56 -12.81
C ALA A 22 -9.30 12.45 -12.42
N GLY A 23 -9.77 11.40 -11.72
CA GLY A 23 -8.95 10.31 -11.22
C GLY A 23 -8.45 10.51 -9.79
N PHE A 24 -7.72 9.50 -9.29
CA PHE A 24 -7.34 9.41 -7.89
C PHE A 24 -6.05 10.16 -7.52
N GLN A 25 -5.42 10.87 -8.44
CA GLN A 25 -4.12 11.52 -8.23
C GLN A 25 -4.10 12.55 -7.10
N HIS A 26 -5.23 13.20 -6.84
CA HIS A 26 -5.39 14.19 -5.76
C HIS A 26 -6.08 13.60 -4.53
N VAL A 27 -6.53 12.35 -4.60
CA VAL A 27 -7.18 11.66 -3.49
C VAL A 27 -6.12 11.02 -2.59
N ARG A 28 -6.24 11.24 -1.28
CA ARG A 28 -5.39 10.60 -0.26
C ARG A 28 -6.08 9.40 0.37
N GLU A 29 -7.38 9.55 0.62
CA GLU A 29 -8.15 8.56 1.36
C GLU A 29 -9.63 8.64 0.98
N ILE A 30 -10.29 7.49 0.91
CA ILE A 30 -11.75 7.40 0.78
C ILE A 30 -12.28 6.71 2.03
N ARG A 31 -13.29 7.32 2.67
CA ARG A 31 -13.93 6.81 3.87
C ARG A 31 -15.38 6.44 3.60
N LEU A 32 -15.69 5.19 3.81
CA LEU A 32 -17.01 4.63 3.67
C LEU A 32 -17.49 4.12 5.03
N ARG A 33 -18.69 4.53 5.45
CA ARG A 33 -19.32 4.11 6.70
C ARG A 33 -20.79 3.81 6.46
N THR A 34 -21.24 2.64 6.83
CA THR A 34 -22.65 2.24 6.69
C THR A 34 -23.57 3.27 7.32
N GLY A 35 -24.60 3.68 6.58
CA GLY A 35 -25.57 4.69 7.00
C GLY A 35 -25.06 6.14 7.01
N ARG A 36 -23.86 6.40 6.49
CA ARG A 36 -23.28 7.75 6.39
C ARG A 36 -22.90 8.08 4.95
N LEU A 37 -22.80 9.38 4.65
CA LEU A 37 -22.32 9.85 3.36
C LEU A 37 -20.85 9.46 3.17
N PRO A 38 -20.45 8.98 1.98
CA PRO A 38 -19.06 8.69 1.66
C PRO A 38 -18.25 9.98 1.63
N ALA A 39 -16.96 9.90 1.95
CA ALA A 39 -16.06 11.04 1.92
C ALA A 39 -14.74 10.68 1.23
N ALA A 40 -14.26 11.57 0.36
CA ALA A 40 -12.93 11.52 -0.23
C ALA A 40 -12.10 12.67 0.36
N ILE A 41 -10.97 12.33 0.96
CA ILE A 41 -9.99 13.31 1.47
C ILE A 41 -8.99 13.57 0.35
N CYS A 42 -8.99 14.77 -0.16
CA CYS A 42 -8.15 15.21 -1.27
C CYS A 42 -7.09 16.22 -0.80
N ASP A 43 -6.15 16.55 -1.69
CA ASP A 43 -5.13 17.57 -1.41
C ASP A 43 -5.73 18.96 -1.20
N ASN A 44 -6.89 19.24 -1.81
CA ASN A 44 -7.63 20.50 -1.76
C ASN A 44 -8.78 20.52 -0.74
N GLY A 45 -8.95 19.45 0.03
CA GLY A 45 -10.02 19.36 1.06
C GLY A 45 -10.80 18.07 1.02
N GLU A 46 -11.92 18.04 1.73
CA GLU A 46 -12.84 16.90 1.81
C GLU A 46 -14.00 17.07 0.84
N HIS A 47 -14.24 16.05 0.01
CA HIS A 47 -15.40 15.93 -0.86
C HIS A 47 -16.35 14.88 -0.28
N ARG A 48 -17.63 15.21 -0.16
CA ARG A 48 -18.66 14.30 0.36
C ARG A 48 -19.66 13.97 -0.73
N GLY A 49 -20.03 12.71 -0.80
CA GLY A 49 -21.14 12.28 -1.61
C GLY A 49 -22.50 12.66 -1.04
N ALA A 50 -23.56 12.40 -1.79
CA ALA A 50 -24.94 12.67 -1.43
C ALA A 50 -25.72 11.40 -1.06
N VAL A 51 -25.22 10.21 -1.46
CA VAL A 51 -25.89 8.93 -1.25
C VAL A 51 -25.28 8.19 -0.07
N PRO A 52 -26.02 7.84 0.98
CA PRO A 52 -25.49 7.07 2.11
C PRO A 52 -24.97 5.70 1.66
N VAL A 53 -23.83 5.30 2.23
CA VAL A 53 -23.23 3.98 2.01
C VAL A 53 -24.11 2.93 2.68
N ASP A 54 -24.47 1.89 1.95
CA ASP A 54 -25.16 0.72 2.49
C ASP A 54 -24.18 -0.44 2.79
N GLU A 55 -24.67 -1.45 3.48
CA GLU A 55 -23.88 -2.63 3.84
C GLU A 55 -23.51 -3.46 2.60
N HIS A 56 -24.36 -3.47 1.59
CA HIS A 56 -24.11 -4.17 0.34
C HIS A 56 -22.91 -3.58 -0.42
N MET A 57 -22.78 -2.27 -0.44
CA MET A 57 -21.63 -1.58 -1.04
C MET A 57 -20.32 -1.97 -0.34
N ILE A 58 -20.29 -1.99 1.00
CA ILE A 58 -19.12 -2.42 1.78
C ILE A 58 -18.73 -3.86 1.42
N THR A 59 -19.70 -4.76 1.44
CA THR A 59 -19.48 -6.19 1.14
C THR A 59 -19.02 -6.40 -0.30
N ARG A 60 -19.61 -5.69 -1.26
CA ARG A 60 -19.23 -5.75 -2.68
C ARG A 60 -17.78 -5.31 -2.88
N ILE A 61 -17.38 -4.18 -2.31
CA ILE A 61 -16.00 -3.67 -2.40
C ILE A 61 -15.02 -4.69 -1.83
N LEU A 62 -15.29 -5.26 -0.66
CA LEU A 62 -14.42 -6.26 -0.05
C LEU A 62 -14.33 -7.54 -0.88
N SER A 63 -15.44 -8.03 -1.40
CA SER A 63 -15.47 -9.24 -2.24
C SER A 63 -14.61 -9.08 -3.48
N ILE A 64 -14.72 -7.94 -4.16
CA ILE A 64 -13.91 -7.65 -5.35
C ILE A 64 -12.44 -7.46 -4.95
N ALA A 65 -12.15 -6.73 -3.86
CA ALA A 65 -10.80 -6.46 -3.40
C ALA A 65 -10.03 -7.73 -3.01
N THR A 66 -10.74 -8.76 -2.53
CA THR A 66 -10.18 -10.07 -2.20
C THR A 66 -10.22 -11.06 -3.37
N ASN A 67 -10.62 -10.63 -4.58
CA ASN A 67 -10.86 -11.49 -5.73
C ASN A 67 -11.79 -12.69 -5.41
N TYR A 68 -12.79 -12.48 -4.54
CA TYR A 68 -13.69 -13.53 -4.05
C TYR A 68 -12.99 -14.71 -3.37
N SER A 69 -11.75 -14.53 -2.93
CA SER A 69 -10.97 -15.55 -2.24
C SER A 69 -11.32 -15.59 -0.76
N SER A 70 -11.82 -16.72 -0.26
CA SER A 70 -12.09 -16.92 1.16
C SER A 70 -10.84 -16.78 2.03
N TYR A 71 -9.69 -17.32 1.57
CA TYR A 71 -8.42 -17.20 2.27
C TYR A 71 -7.93 -15.74 2.37
N ALA A 72 -7.98 -14.99 1.28
CA ALA A 72 -7.61 -13.57 1.28
C ALA A 72 -8.56 -12.76 2.16
N TYR A 73 -9.85 -13.08 2.15
CA TYR A 73 -10.86 -12.46 3.01
C TYR A 73 -10.58 -12.71 4.48
N GLU A 74 -10.34 -13.97 4.89
CA GLU A 74 -10.01 -14.34 6.27
C GLU A 74 -8.73 -13.66 6.76
N SER A 75 -7.67 -13.65 5.95
CA SER A 75 -6.42 -12.95 6.27
C SER A 75 -6.63 -11.44 6.44
N CYS A 76 -7.42 -10.83 5.57
CA CYS A 76 -7.81 -9.43 5.64
C CYS A 76 -8.57 -9.13 6.96
N MET A 77 -9.53 -9.98 7.31
CA MET A 77 -10.30 -9.83 8.54
C MET A 77 -9.41 -9.94 9.79
N ALA A 78 -8.52 -10.93 9.84
CA ALA A 78 -7.60 -11.12 10.96
C ALA A 78 -6.63 -9.96 11.16
N ASN A 79 -6.15 -9.37 10.06
CA ASN A 79 -5.19 -8.25 10.08
C ASN A 79 -5.86 -6.87 10.20
N GLY A 80 -7.16 -6.76 9.96
CA GLY A 80 -7.89 -5.49 9.93
C GLY A 80 -7.57 -4.60 8.73
N PHE A 81 -6.86 -5.12 7.73
CA PHE A 81 -6.58 -4.42 6.48
C PHE A 81 -6.25 -5.37 5.34
N LEU A 82 -6.35 -4.84 4.12
CA LEU A 82 -5.97 -5.49 2.88
C LEU A 82 -5.11 -4.54 2.05
N THR A 83 -4.01 -5.04 1.49
CA THR A 83 -3.28 -4.33 0.44
C THR A 83 -3.75 -4.84 -0.93
N ILE A 84 -4.05 -3.91 -1.83
CA ILE A 84 -4.53 -4.21 -3.18
C ILE A 84 -3.50 -3.75 -4.22
N LYS A 85 -3.68 -4.21 -5.45
CA LYS A 85 -2.81 -3.85 -6.57
C LYS A 85 -2.69 -2.31 -6.68
N GLY A 86 -1.48 -1.81 -6.92
CA GLY A 86 -1.16 -0.37 -6.87
C GLY A 86 -0.63 0.08 -5.51
N GLY A 87 -0.56 -0.82 -4.51
CA GLY A 87 -0.08 -0.50 -3.17
C GLY A 87 -1.10 0.23 -2.28
N HIS A 88 -2.34 0.35 -2.73
CA HIS A 88 -3.39 0.95 -1.93
C HIS A 88 -3.76 0.03 -0.76
N ARG A 89 -4.20 0.63 0.33
CA ARG A 89 -4.54 -0.10 1.54
C ARG A 89 -5.97 0.15 1.95
N ILE A 90 -6.73 -0.91 2.14
CA ILE A 90 -8.09 -0.87 2.65
C ILE A 90 -8.05 -1.28 4.12
N GLY A 91 -8.24 -0.35 5.04
CA GLY A 91 -8.43 -0.61 6.46
C GLY A 91 -9.90 -0.92 6.72
N LEU A 92 -10.15 -1.86 7.64
CA LEU A 92 -11.46 -2.34 8.01
C LEU A 92 -11.83 -1.88 9.41
N GLY A 93 -13.11 -1.68 9.64
CA GLY A 93 -13.66 -1.45 10.96
C GLY A 93 -15.09 -1.96 11.07
N GLY A 94 -15.47 -2.34 12.28
CA GLY A 94 -16.79 -2.90 12.55
C GLY A 94 -16.82 -3.71 13.84
N GLN A 95 -17.76 -4.63 13.94
CA GLN A 95 -17.88 -5.52 15.10
C GLN A 95 -16.93 -6.70 14.95
N VAL A 96 -16.04 -6.87 15.93
CA VAL A 96 -15.02 -7.92 15.92
C VAL A 96 -15.44 -9.15 16.73
N ILE A 97 -14.97 -10.32 16.31
CA ILE A 97 -15.05 -11.59 17.02
C ILE A 97 -13.67 -11.85 17.64
N TRP A 98 -13.64 -12.03 18.96
CA TRP A 98 -12.43 -12.35 19.71
C TRP A 98 -12.30 -13.84 19.93
N GLU A 99 -11.09 -14.36 19.77
CA GLU A 99 -10.73 -15.72 20.13
C GLU A 99 -9.29 -15.75 20.69
N ASN A 100 -9.10 -16.35 21.85
CA ASN A 100 -7.79 -16.47 22.51
C ASN A 100 -7.03 -15.12 22.68
N GLY A 101 -7.77 -14.04 22.99
CA GLY A 101 -7.19 -12.71 23.20
C GLY A 101 -6.74 -11.98 21.94
N ARG A 102 -7.13 -12.47 20.76
CA ARG A 102 -6.84 -11.85 19.47
C ARG A 102 -8.13 -11.68 18.66
N VAL A 103 -8.13 -10.69 17.78
CA VAL A 103 -9.19 -10.55 16.78
C VAL A 103 -9.10 -11.74 15.84
N LYS A 104 -10.15 -12.55 15.77
CA LYS A 104 -10.27 -13.66 14.84
C LYS A 104 -10.85 -13.21 13.50
N ASN A 105 -11.92 -12.45 13.58
CA ASN A 105 -12.69 -12.03 12.41
C ASN A 105 -13.57 -10.82 12.75
N PHE A 106 -14.25 -10.27 11.75
CA PHE A 106 -15.35 -9.33 11.93
C PHE A 106 -16.68 -10.05 11.73
N SER A 107 -17.63 -9.86 12.65
CA SER A 107 -19.02 -10.30 12.43
C SER A 107 -19.73 -9.37 11.43
N HIS A 108 -19.41 -8.07 11.49
CA HIS A 108 -19.95 -7.06 10.57
C HIS A 108 -18.86 -6.03 10.28
N VAL A 109 -18.56 -5.83 9.01
CA VAL A 109 -17.70 -4.72 8.56
C VAL A 109 -18.62 -3.55 8.21
N THR A 110 -18.50 -2.47 8.96
CA THR A 110 -19.34 -1.27 8.80
C THR A 110 -18.56 -0.06 8.31
N PHE A 111 -17.24 -0.18 8.19
CA PHE A 111 -16.36 0.91 7.82
C PHE A 111 -15.20 0.43 6.96
N LEU A 112 -14.91 1.18 5.88
CA LEU A 112 -13.71 1.03 5.07
C LEU A 112 -12.97 2.36 5.00
N CYS A 113 -11.64 2.29 5.18
CA CYS A 113 -10.72 3.39 4.97
C CYS A 113 -9.75 3.01 3.84
N ILE A 114 -9.98 3.52 2.64
CA ILE A 114 -9.18 3.21 1.45
C ILE A 114 -8.12 4.29 1.30
N ARG A 115 -6.88 3.98 1.64
CA ARG A 115 -5.74 4.89 1.47
C ARG A 115 -5.13 4.69 0.11
N ILE A 116 -5.02 5.80 -0.62
CA ILE A 116 -4.48 5.81 -1.98
C ILE A 116 -2.95 5.93 -1.89
N ALA A 117 -2.24 4.90 -2.36
CA ALA A 117 -0.79 4.97 -2.47
C ALA A 117 -0.41 5.95 -3.59
N LYS A 118 0.52 6.85 -3.29
CA LYS A 118 1.11 7.75 -4.28
C LYS A 118 2.58 7.39 -4.44
N GLN A 119 3.01 7.21 -5.68
CA GLN A 119 4.42 7.02 -6.00
C GLN A 119 5.00 8.38 -6.43
N MET A 120 6.00 8.86 -5.73
CA MET A 120 6.72 10.09 -6.04
C MET A 120 8.06 9.73 -6.66
N LYS A 121 8.10 9.59 -8.00
CA LYS A 121 9.34 9.37 -8.73
C LYS A 121 10.17 10.65 -8.75
N GLY A 122 11.51 10.50 -8.59
CA GLY A 122 12.43 11.62 -8.58
C GLY A 122 12.58 12.32 -7.22
N CYS A 123 11.87 11.88 -6.17
CA CYS A 123 12.03 12.49 -4.85
C CYS A 123 13.41 12.25 -4.23
N ALA A 124 14.16 11.26 -4.71
CA ALA A 124 15.53 10.96 -4.30
C ALA A 124 16.61 11.65 -5.14
N ASP A 125 16.26 12.33 -6.24
CA ASP A 125 17.25 12.86 -7.19
C ASP A 125 18.34 13.69 -6.52
N ASN A 126 17.97 14.56 -5.58
CA ASN A 126 18.89 15.46 -4.90
C ASN A 126 19.91 14.77 -3.97
N ILE A 127 19.65 13.51 -3.57
CA ILE A 127 20.52 12.78 -2.63
C ILE A 127 21.31 11.65 -3.29
N MET A 128 20.95 11.25 -4.52
CA MET A 128 21.58 10.11 -5.19
C MET A 128 23.06 10.33 -5.44
N ASP A 129 23.48 11.53 -5.84
CA ASP A 129 24.87 11.84 -6.12
C ASP A 129 25.71 11.73 -4.85
N GLU A 130 25.23 12.23 -3.71
CA GLU A 130 25.93 12.11 -2.43
C GLU A 130 25.97 10.67 -1.94
N LEU A 131 24.88 9.92 -2.10
CA LEU A 131 24.77 8.52 -1.71
C LEU A 131 25.76 7.62 -2.46
N LEU A 132 26.13 7.99 -3.70
CA LEU A 132 26.98 7.18 -4.59
C LEU A 132 28.40 7.73 -4.73
N LYS A 133 28.71 8.90 -4.21
CA LYS A 133 29.96 9.65 -4.41
C LYS A 133 31.23 8.82 -4.17
N ASP A 134 31.25 8.04 -3.10
CA ASP A 134 32.37 7.17 -2.72
C ASP A 134 32.02 5.67 -2.76
N GLY A 135 31.06 5.30 -3.59
CA GLY A 135 30.45 3.98 -3.60
C GLY A 135 29.33 3.84 -2.58
N LEU A 136 28.63 2.71 -2.63
CA LEU A 136 27.52 2.44 -1.70
C LEU A 136 28.07 2.15 -0.30
N LYS A 137 27.57 2.89 0.69
CA LYS A 137 27.92 2.74 2.11
C LYS A 137 26.69 2.36 2.92
N HIS A 138 26.90 1.82 4.13
CA HIS A 138 25.81 1.65 5.08
C HIS A 138 25.16 2.98 5.37
N THR A 139 23.87 3.08 5.07
CA THR A 139 23.10 4.33 5.17
C THR A 139 21.85 4.10 6.01
N ILE A 140 21.59 5.01 6.94
CA ILE A 140 20.39 5.00 7.77
C ILE A 140 19.56 6.25 7.44
N ILE A 141 18.29 6.07 7.14
CA ILE A 141 17.33 7.16 6.89
C ILE A 141 16.49 7.38 8.16
N ILE A 142 16.67 8.54 8.79
CA ILE A 142 15.98 8.89 10.03
C ILE A 142 15.12 10.14 9.79
N SER A 143 13.84 10.07 10.13
CA SER A 143 12.95 11.23 10.18
C SER A 143 11.72 10.94 11.04
N PRO A 144 10.97 11.94 11.48
CA PRO A 144 9.70 11.73 12.15
C PRO A 144 8.71 10.92 11.31
N PRO A 145 7.69 10.29 11.91
CA PRO A 145 6.61 9.63 11.17
C PRO A 145 5.93 10.59 10.18
N GLY A 146 5.53 10.10 9.00
CA GLY A 146 4.83 10.89 7.98
C GLY A 146 5.73 11.77 7.09
N PHE A 147 7.04 11.85 7.34
CA PHE A 147 7.98 12.68 6.56
C PHE A 147 8.53 12.00 5.30
N GLY A 148 7.87 10.95 4.81
CA GLY A 148 8.16 10.39 3.49
C GLY A 148 9.34 9.42 3.42
N LYS A 149 9.86 8.87 4.54
CA LYS A 149 10.96 7.87 4.54
C LYS A 149 10.73 6.74 3.55
N THR A 150 9.57 6.10 3.62
CA THR A 150 9.21 4.97 2.75
C THR A 150 9.14 5.41 1.28
N THR A 151 8.65 6.61 1.01
CA THR A 151 8.58 7.18 -0.34
C THR A 151 9.97 7.43 -0.90
N LEU A 152 10.85 8.03 -0.09
CA LEU A 152 12.24 8.30 -0.43
C LEU A 152 13.01 7.00 -0.68
N LEU A 153 12.89 6.04 0.23
CA LEU A 153 13.57 4.74 0.13
C LEU A 153 13.14 3.98 -1.12
N ARG A 154 11.84 3.99 -1.45
CA ARG A 154 11.31 3.38 -2.68
C ARG A 154 11.93 3.97 -3.94
N ASP A 155 12.05 5.29 -4.00
CA ASP A 155 12.65 5.95 -5.18
C ASP A 155 14.16 5.73 -5.26
N ILE A 156 14.88 5.66 -4.12
CA ILE A 156 16.29 5.26 -4.08
C ILE A 156 16.46 3.85 -4.67
N ILE A 157 15.67 2.88 -4.20
CA ILE A 157 15.71 1.49 -4.68
C ILE A 157 15.48 1.45 -6.19
N ARG A 158 14.40 2.09 -6.67
CA ARG A 158 14.08 2.17 -8.08
C ARG A 158 15.23 2.76 -8.90
N GLN A 159 15.82 3.88 -8.46
CA GLN A 159 16.93 4.50 -9.17
C GLN A 159 18.18 3.63 -9.16
N LEU A 160 18.53 3.00 -8.03
CA LEU A 160 19.65 2.08 -7.95
C LEU A 160 19.49 0.93 -8.95
N ALA A 161 18.30 0.35 -9.05
CA ALA A 161 18.02 -0.76 -9.93
C ALA A 161 17.98 -0.34 -11.41
N ASP A 162 17.28 0.73 -11.77
CA ASP A 162 17.03 1.11 -13.15
C ASP A 162 18.12 2.01 -13.72
N LYS A 163 18.45 3.11 -13.01
CA LYS A 163 19.39 4.12 -13.49
C LYS A 163 20.84 3.70 -13.28
N TYR A 164 21.16 3.18 -12.09
CA TYR A 164 22.52 2.79 -11.73
C TYR A 164 22.79 1.29 -11.94
N ARG A 165 21.82 0.54 -12.44
CA ARG A 165 21.93 -0.88 -12.83
C ARG A 165 22.49 -1.78 -11.73
N LYS A 166 22.18 -1.48 -10.47
CA LYS A 166 22.55 -2.31 -9.32
C LYS A 166 21.53 -3.42 -9.11
N ASN A 167 21.98 -4.60 -8.71
CA ASN A 167 21.08 -5.62 -8.20
C ASN A 167 20.76 -5.27 -6.74
N VAL A 168 19.48 -5.18 -6.41
CA VAL A 168 19.00 -4.77 -5.09
C VAL A 168 18.20 -5.91 -4.47
N ALA A 169 18.50 -6.26 -3.22
CA ALA A 169 17.66 -7.12 -2.41
C ALA A 169 16.90 -6.26 -1.40
N LEU A 170 15.57 -6.28 -1.49
CA LEU A 170 14.68 -5.56 -0.60
C LEU A 170 14.06 -6.52 0.40
N ILE A 171 14.24 -6.23 1.70
CA ILE A 171 13.50 -6.89 2.77
C ILE A 171 12.41 -5.92 3.22
N ASP A 172 11.16 -6.24 2.94
CA ASP A 172 10.00 -5.39 3.23
C ASP A 172 9.13 -6.02 4.32
N GLU A 173 9.59 -5.88 5.57
CA GLU A 173 8.94 -6.50 6.73
C GLU A 173 7.47 -6.08 6.88
N ARG A 174 7.14 -4.84 6.50
CA ARG A 174 5.79 -4.26 6.67
C ARG A 174 4.99 -4.19 5.38
N CYS A 175 5.51 -4.72 4.28
CA CYS A 175 4.86 -4.65 2.96
C CYS A 175 4.53 -3.21 2.53
N GLU A 176 5.37 -2.23 2.91
CA GLU A 176 5.12 -0.80 2.68
C GLU A 176 5.89 -0.24 1.47
N ILE A 177 7.03 -0.83 1.13
CA ILE A 177 7.92 -0.35 0.06
C ILE A 177 7.49 -0.93 -1.28
N ALA A 178 7.55 -2.25 -1.41
CA ALA A 178 7.14 -2.98 -2.61
C ALA A 178 5.61 -3.15 -2.72
N ALA A 179 4.91 -3.18 -1.59
CA ALA A 179 3.47 -3.42 -1.48
C ALA A 179 3.06 -4.67 -2.27
N CYS A 180 3.69 -5.80 -1.98
CA CYS A 180 3.47 -7.03 -2.71
C CYS A 180 2.04 -7.56 -2.56
N VAL A 181 1.52 -8.12 -3.65
CA VAL A 181 0.32 -8.94 -3.68
C VAL A 181 0.70 -10.30 -4.23
N ASN A 182 0.47 -11.35 -3.44
CA ASN A 182 0.93 -12.71 -3.77
C ASN A 182 2.43 -12.78 -4.12
N GLY A 183 3.27 -12.05 -3.40
CA GLY A 183 4.71 -11.98 -3.62
C GLY A 183 5.16 -11.14 -4.81
N VAL A 184 4.23 -10.55 -5.58
CA VAL A 184 4.55 -9.70 -6.72
C VAL A 184 4.50 -8.23 -6.31
N PRO A 185 5.59 -7.47 -6.50
CA PRO A 185 5.62 -6.03 -6.23
C PRO A 185 4.55 -5.26 -7.00
N CYS A 186 3.79 -4.42 -6.32
CA CYS A 186 2.82 -3.53 -6.93
C CYS A 186 3.36 -2.12 -7.15
N ASN A 187 4.34 -1.72 -6.34
CA ASN A 187 5.05 -0.47 -6.53
C ASN A 187 6.21 -0.65 -7.52
N ASP A 188 6.56 0.44 -8.20
CA ASP A 188 7.73 0.50 -9.06
C ASP A 188 9.00 0.63 -8.18
N ILE A 189 9.70 -0.47 -8.04
CA ILE A 189 10.94 -0.59 -7.27
C ILE A 189 12.16 -0.87 -8.17
N GLY A 190 11.99 -0.79 -9.48
CA GLY A 190 13.01 -1.06 -10.49
C GLY A 190 13.16 -2.53 -10.86
N CYS A 191 13.60 -2.75 -12.11
CA CYS A 191 13.62 -4.07 -12.73
C CYS A 191 14.68 -5.05 -12.19
N ARG A 192 15.59 -4.59 -11.34
CA ARG A 192 16.68 -5.38 -10.74
C ARG A 192 16.56 -5.51 -9.23
N THR A 193 15.32 -5.42 -8.72
CA THR A 193 15.05 -5.55 -7.29
C THR A 193 14.35 -6.85 -6.99
N ASP A 194 15.01 -7.70 -6.20
CA ASP A 194 14.43 -8.90 -5.64
C ASP A 194 13.80 -8.58 -4.28
N VAL A 195 12.58 -9.05 -4.02
CA VAL A 195 11.82 -8.70 -2.81
C VAL A 195 11.62 -9.92 -1.94
N LEU A 196 11.90 -9.76 -0.66
CA LEU A 196 11.48 -10.65 0.40
C LEU A 196 10.45 -9.93 1.25
N ASP A 197 9.19 -10.32 1.12
CA ASP A 197 8.03 -9.64 1.66
C ASP A 197 7.49 -10.31 2.94
N GLY A 198 7.13 -9.51 3.95
CA GLY A 198 6.52 -10.00 5.18
C GLY A 198 7.41 -10.87 6.06
N CYS A 199 8.72 -10.87 5.84
CA CYS A 199 9.67 -11.60 6.67
C CYS A 199 10.34 -10.71 7.71
N ASN A 200 10.62 -11.28 8.89
CA ASN A 200 11.44 -10.62 9.91
C ASN A 200 12.89 -10.52 9.42
N THR A 201 13.51 -9.34 9.58
CA THR A 201 14.91 -9.06 9.21
C THR A 201 15.92 -10.06 9.80
N VAL A 202 15.66 -10.60 11.00
CA VAL A 202 16.51 -11.60 11.62
C VAL A 202 16.49 -12.94 10.85
N SER A 203 15.37 -13.31 10.27
CA SER A 203 15.23 -14.55 9.49
C SER A 203 16.01 -14.49 8.16
N TYR A 204 16.28 -13.30 7.65
CA TYR A 204 17.00 -13.10 6.40
C TYR A 204 18.48 -13.49 6.45
N THR A 205 19.13 -13.38 7.61
CA THR A 205 20.55 -13.78 7.75
C THR A 205 20.78 -15.25 7.38
N HIS A 206 19.73 -16.07 7.43
CA HIS A 206 19.75 -17.47 7.04
C HIS A 206 19.41 -17.72 5.56
N LEU A 207 18.80 -16.73 4.88
CA LEU A 207 18.35 -16.81 3.48
C LEU A 207 19.31 -16.10 2.50
N ARG A 208 20.59 -15.94 2.85
CA ARG A 208 21.59 -15.34 1.95
C ARG A 208 21.53 -16.03 0.59
N ALA A 209 20.66 -15.52 -0.24
CA ALA A 209 20.68 -15.83 -1.65
C ALA A 209 21.91 -15.18 -2.27
N HIS A 210 22.63 -15.93 -3.06
CA HIS A 210 23.88 -15.65 -3.67
C HIS A 210 23.99 -14.22 -4.25
N GLU A 211 25.01 -13.49 -3.79
CA GLU A 211 25.60 -12.32 -4.45
C GLU A 211 24.71 -11.10 -4.73
N THR A 212 24.04 -10.58 -3.71
CA THR A 212 23.43 -9.25 -3.79
C THR A 212 24.34 -8.17 -3.25
N THR A 213 24.55 -7.13 -4.03
CA THR A 213 25.52 -6.05 -3.74
C THR A 213 24.97 -5.03 -2.72
N LEU A 214 23.68 -5.04 -2.42
CA LEU A 214 23.01 -4.09 -1.53
C LEU A 214 21.89 -4.73 -0.72
N HIS A 215 21.94 -4.57 0.59
CA HIS A 215 20.86 -4.94 1.50
C HIS A 215 20.22 -3.66 2.07
N LEU A 216 18.91 -3.48 1.86
CA LEU A 216 18.11 -2.42 2.43
C LEU A 216 17.11 -3.03 3.41
N VAL A 217 17.11 -2.56 4.63
CA VAL A 217 16.25 -3.01 5.73
C VAL A 217 15.23 -1.94 6.07
#